data_f1365e20d34066039d025f64acc5d9c1
#
_entry.id   f1365e20d34066039d025f64acc5d9c1
#
_cell.length_a   1.000
_cell.length_b   1.000
_cell.length_c   1.000
_cell.angle_alpha   90.00
_cell.angle_beta   90.00
_cell.angle_gamma   90.00
#
_symmetry.space_group_name_H-M   'P 1'
#
loop_
_entity.id
_entity.type
_entity.pdbx_description
1 polymer ?
#
loop_
_entity_poly.entity_id
_entity_poly.type
_entity_poly.pdbx_seq_one_letter_code
_entity_poly.pdbx_strand_id
1 'polypeptide(L)'
;MKQLLLFALLFAQAMASAVEVQQADEQFAVAKGLAIQPFATQGQLSNPASIDVDDRGRVWVAEAFNYRKKTRKAGDRILILEDSNGNGRADKITVFYQNPDIDGVHGVCVLGNKAIVSAPDRILLLTDTDGDDKADTKKVLFTGKVMNPVNGQHDHAIHAVMFGPDGRLYFNFGNFNAGLWRADGSLVRDVFGNPVNNSRKPYQEGMVIRCELDGSKVEVLGYNFRNNWEVTVDSFGTMWQSDNDNGSSSCRVNFVMEYGNYGYRDERTGADYRSKRTNMEATMQRRMWHQNDPGVVPNLLITGSGAPTGILVYEGDLLPEPFRGQMIHAEPGRNVVWAFPAKQDGAGYSASIVDIVR
;
A
#
# COMPACT_ATOMS: atom_id res chain seq x y z
N MET A 1 5.67 11.59 -21.62
CA MET A 1 4.43 10.88 -21.33
C MET A 1 3.77 11.56 -20.13
N LYS A 2 2.59 12.14 -20.34
CA LYS A 2 1.86 12.83 -19.28
C LYS A 2 1.20 11.77 -18.40
N GLN A 3 1.75 11.51 -17.22
CA GLN A 3 1.04 10.75 -16.20
C GLN A 3 0.04 11.69 -15.53
N LEU A 4 -1.22 11.61 -15.93
CA LEU A 4 -2.32 12.11 -15.11
C LEU A 4 -2.54 11.11 -13.99
N LEU A 5 -2.14 11.46 -12.78
CA LEU A 5 -2.61 10.75 -11.59
C LEU A 5 -3.96 11.33 -11.21
N LEU A 6 -4.94 10.49 -11.33
CA LEU A 6 -6.31 10.77 -10.98
C LEU A 6 -6.57 10.31 -9.55
N PHE A 7 -6.91 11.22 -8.67
CA PHE A 7 -7.60 10.91 -7.44
C PHE A 7 -9.09 10.92 -7.73
N ALA A 8 -9.66 9.72 -7.79
CA ALA A 8 -11.09 9.57 -7.91
C ALA A 8 -11.70 9.51 -6.51
N LEU A 9 -12.29 10.61 -6.04
CA LEU A 9 -13.33 10.49 -5.03
C LEU A 9 -14.60 10.09 -5.78
N LEU A 10 -15.10 8.89 -5.52
CA LEU A 10 -16.34 8.39 -6.08
C LEU A 10 -17.50 8.91 -5.23
N PHE A 11 -18.31 9.82 -5.79
CA PHE A 11 -19.54 10.27 -5.17
C PHE A 11 -20.73 9.56 -5.82
N ALA A 12 -21.48 8.81 -5.02
CA ALA A 12 -22.82 8.39 -5.42
C ALA A 12 -23.77 9.59 -5.24
N GLN A 13 -24.22 10.19 -6.35
CA GLN A 13 -25.26 11.22 -6.29
C GLN A 13 -26.63 10.58 -6.17
N ALA A 14 -27.30 10.77 -5.02
CA ALA A 14 -28.75 10.71 -4.96
C ALA A 14 -29.31 11.86 -5.83
N MET A 15 -30.23 11.57 -6.74
CA MET A 15 -30.83 12.51 -7.67
C MET A 15 -31.49 13.69 -6.94
N ALA A 16 -30.83 14.83 -6.95
CA ALA A 16 -31.46 16.13 -6.74
C ALA A 16 -30.65 17.18 -7.49
N SER A 17 -31.26 17.75 -8.51
CA SER A 17 -30.89 18.93 -9.34
C SER A 17 -29.61 18.80 -10.18
N ALA A 18 -29.82 18.92 -11.50
CA ALA A 18 -28.78 18.93 -12.52
C ALA A 18 -27.79 20.06 -12.30
N VAL A 19 -26.64 19.75 -11.72
CA VAL A 19 -25.41 20.47 -12.01
C VAL A 19 -24.87 19.82 -13.28
N GLU A 20 -24.75 20.63 -14.36
CA GLU A 20 -24.02 20.21 -15.56
C GLU A 20 -22.64 19.74 -15.12
N VAL A 21 -22.45 18.42 -15.09
CA VAL A 21 -21.12 17.82 -15.04
C VAL A 21 -20.54 18.15 -16.41
N GLN A 22 -19.72 19.20 -16.49
CA GLN A 22 -18.82 19.34 -17.62
C GLN A 22 -18.06 18.02 -17.70
N GLN A 23 -18.21 17.33 -18.81
CA GLN A 23 -17.48 16.11 -19.13
C GLN A 23 -15.99 16.34 -18.87
N ALA A 24 -15.53 16.04 -17.66
CA ALA A 24 -14.18 15.63 -17.44
C ALA A 24 -14.17 14.19 -17.96
N ASP A 25 -14.16 14.09 -19.25
CA ASP A 25 -13.42 13.15 -20.03
C ASP A 25 -14.14 11.97 -20.66
N GLU A 26 -14.12 12.01 -21.98
CA GLU A 26 -14.06 10.86 -22.88
C GLU A 26 -12.89 9.88 -22.55
N GLN A 27 -12.06 10.18 -21.51
CA GLN A 27 -10.85 9.40 -21.16
C GLN A 27 -11.09 8.27 -20.16
N PHE A 28 -12.23 8.25 -19.45
CA PHE A 28 -12.49 7.24 -18.42
C PHE A 28 -13.83 6.53 -18.65
N ALA A 29 -13.77 5.22 -18.68
CA ALA A 29 -14.95 4.37 -18.53
C ALA A 29 -15.18 4.12 -17.02
N VAL A 30 -16.38 4.42 -16.53
CA VAL A 30 -16.75 4.30 -15.11
C VAL A 30 -17.89 3.31 -14.95
N ALA A 31 -17.89 2.51 -13.88
CA ALA A 31 -18.98 1.58 -13.60
C ALA A 31 -20.32 2.31 -13.47
N LYS A 32 -21.39 1.64 -13.86
CA LYS A 32 -22.76 2.22 -13.83
C LYS A 32 -23.11 2.72 -12.42
N GLY A 33 -23.61 3.93 -12.33
CA GLY A 33 -24.00 4.57 -11.06
C GLY A 33 -22.87 5.33 -10.38
N LEU A 34 -21.69 5.41 -11.00
CA LEU A 34 -20.56 6.20 -10.52
C LEU A 34 -20.31 7.40 -11.44
N ALA A 35 -19.70 8.45 -10.88
CA ALA A 35 -19.13 9.56 -11.59
C ALA A 35 -17.70 9.79 -11.13
N ILE A 36 -16.85 10.33 -11.99
CA ILE A 36 -15.46 10.66 -11.68
C ILE A 36 -15.20 12.13 -11.94
N GLN A 37 -14.45 12.75 -11.02
CA GLN A 37 -13.94 14.10 -11.22
C GLN A 37 -12.54 14.23 -10.59
N PRO A 38 -11.65 15.07 -11.13
CA PRO A 38 -10.35 15.32 -10.52
C PRO A 38 -10.52 16.09 -9.20
N PHE A 39 -10.01 15.54 -8.10
CA PHE A 39 -9.93 16.25 -6.81
C PHE A 39 -8.73 17.20 -6.78
N ALA A 40 -7.57 16.74 -7.28
CA ALA A 40 -6.36 17.54 -7.41
C ALA A 40 -5.65 17.24 -8.74
N THR A 41 -4.90 18.21 -9.26
CA THR A 41 -4.29 18.14 -10.58
C THR A 41 -2.78 18.35 -10.53
N GLN A 42 -2.12 18.04 -11.65
CA GLN A 42 -0.71 18.37 -11.85
C GLN A 42 -0.50 19.89 -11.69
N GLY A 43 0.46 20.28 -10.86
CA GLY A 43 0.68 21.68 -10.45
C GLY A 43 0.34 21.91 -8.98
N GLN A 44 -0.67 21.22 -8.45
CA GLN A 44 -0.98 21.19 -7.03
C GLN A 44 -0.10 20.16 -6.30
N LEU A 45 0.14 19.02 -6.93
CA LEU A 45 1.01 17.94 -6.42
C LEU A 45 1.73 17.23 -7.55
N SER A 46 2.75 16.45 -7.20
CA SER A 46 3.55 15.67 -8.15
C SER A 46 3.86 14.29 -7.57
N ASN A 47 3.73 13.26 -8.41
CA ASN A 47 4.12 11.90 -8.09
C ASN A 47 3.62 11.41 -6.71
N PRO A 48 2.30 11.41 -6.45
CA PRO A 48 1.74 10.87 -5.22
C PRO A 48 1.97 9.35 -5.18
N ALA A 49 2.47 8.85 -4.05
CA ALA A 49 2.76 7.43 -3.83
C ALA A 49 1.72 6.77 -2.94
N SER A 50 1.15 7.51 -2.00
CA SER A 50 0.13 7.04 -1.07
C SER A 50 -0.79 8.18 -0.66
N ILE A 51 -2.02 7.85 -0.29
CA ILE A 51 -2.99 8.78 0.25
C ILE A 51 -3.67 8.19 1.47
N ASP A 52 -4.15 9.07 2.34
CA ASP A 52 -5.05 8.75 3.43
C ASP A 52 -6.06 9.89 3.61
N VAL A 53 -7.13 9.66 4.35
CA VAL A 53 -8.18 10.66 4.60
C VAL A 53 -8.40 10.80 6.10
N ASP A 54 -8.33 12.03 6.61
CA ASP A 54 -8.56 12.30 8.02
C ASP A 54 -10.06 12.41 8.37
N ASP A 55 -10.35 12.54 9.66
CA ASP A 55 -11.69 12.65 10.22
C ASP A 55 -12.45 13.93 9.80
N ARG A 56 -11.75 14.90 9.19
CA ARG A 56 -12.32 16.11 8.59
C ARG A 56 -12.57 15.97 7.09
N GLY A 57 -12.26 14.80 6.51
CA GLY A 57 -12.40 14.54 5.07
C GLY A 57 -11.30 15.17 4.21
N ARG A 58 -10.19 15.61 4.81
CA ARG A 58 -9.04 16.16 4.07
C ARG A 58 -8.18 15.01 3.56
N VAL A 59 -7.68 15.15 2.34
CA VAL A 59 -6.82 14.14 1.70
C VAL A 59 -5.36 14.42 2.01
N TRP A 60 -4.72 13.48 2.69
CA TRP A 60 -3.29 13.51 2.96
C TRP A 60 -2.54 12.77 1.86
N VAL A 61 -1.43 13.33 1.41
CA VAL A 61 -0.68 12.79 0.27
C VAL A 61 0.79 12.68 0.61
N ALA A 62 1.33 11.47 0.46
CA ALA A 62 2.76 11.22 0.40
C ALA A 62 3.26 11.54 -1.02
N GLU A 63 3.91 12.70 -1.20
CA GLU A 63 4.42 13.17 -2.49
C GLU A 63 5.87 12.76 -2.69
N ALA A 64 6.09 11.72 -3.48
CA ALA A 64 7.39 11.12 -3.77
C ALA A 64 8.07 11.77 -4.98
N PHE A 65 8.31 13.06 -4.96
CA PHE A 65 8.93 13.79 -6.07
C PHE A 65 10.35 13.28 -6.37
N ASN A 66 11.08 12.91 -5.32
CA ASN A 66 12.45 12.40 -5.41
C ASN A 66 12.52 10.86 -5.63
N TYR A 67 11.39 10.19 -5.91
CA TYR A 67 11.39 8.76 -6.18
C TYR A 67 12.36 8.38 -7.30
N ARG A 68 13.34 7.53 -7.00
CA ARG A 68 14.47 7.13 -7.86
C ARG A 68 15.33 8.28 -8.44
N LYS A 69 15.21 9.48 -7.87
CA LYS A 69 15.97 10.67 -8.24
C LYS A 69 16.15 11.57 -7.01
N LYS A 70 17.08 12.51 -7.03
CA LYS A 70 17.30 13.49 -5.95
C LYS A 70 17.38 14.88 -6.54
N THR A 71 16.27 15.39 -7.02
CA THR A 71 16.19 16.68 -7.73
C THR A 71 15.65 17.81 -6.87
N ARG A 72 14.73 17.51 -5.92
CA ARG A 72 14.24 18.49 -4.95
C ARG A 72 15.09 18.42 -3.69
N LYS A 73 15.99 19.40 -3.49
CA LYS A 73 16.92 19.43 -2.34
C LYS A 73 16.22 19.54 -0.99
N ALA A 74 15.04 20.17 -0.93
CA ALA A 74 14.24 20.27 0.28
C ALA A 74 13.59 18.94 0.71
N GLY A 75 13.67 17.91 -0.14
CA GLY A 75 13.11 16.60 0.10
C GLY A 75 11.65 16.47 -0.34
N ASP A 76 11.12 15.27 -0.16
CA ASP A 76 9.73 14.93 -0.41
C ASP A 76 8.80 15.52 0.64
N ARG A 77 7.49 15.50 0.35
CA ARG A 77 6.49 16.19 1.17
C ARG A 77 5.37 15.25 1.60
N ILE A 78 4.83 15.54 2.77
CA ILE A 78 3.48 15.15 3.18
C ILE A 78 2.59 16.38 3.03
N LEU A 79 1.56 16.26 2.20
CA LEU A 79 0.63 17.36 1.89
C LEU A 79 -0.74 17.05 2.50
N ILE A 80 -1.45 18.11 2.92
CA ILE A 80 -2.87 18.08 3.26
C ILE A 80 -3.60 18.88 2.19
N LEU A 81 -4.54 18.24 1.51
CA LEU A 81 -5.40 18.83 0.49
C LEU A 81 -6.81 18.94 1.04
N GLU A 82 -7.38 20.12 0.97
CA GLU A 82 -8.70 20.43 1.53
C GLU A 82 -9.61 21.02 0.44
N ASP A 83 -10.83 20.52 0.36
CA ASP A 83 -11.96 21.14 -0.37
C ASP A 83 -12.74 22.00 0.63
N SER A 84 -12.33 23.26 0.79
CA SER A 84 -12.90 24.14 1.81
C SER A 84 -14.27 24.72 1.42
N ASN A 85 -14.64 24.61 0.16
CA ASN A 85 -15.89 25.16 -0.39
C ASN A 85 -16.92 24.08 -0.78
N GLY A 86 -16.59 22.79 -0.66
CA GLY A 86 -17.49 21.66 -0.87
C GLY A 86 -17.84 21.37 -2.35
N ASN A 87 -16.95 21.76 -3.28
CA ASN A 87 -17.18 21.56 -4.71
C ASN A 87 -16.55 20.28 -5.29
N GLY A 88 -15.93 19.47 -4.45
CA GLY A 88 -15.27 18.22 -4.81
C GLY A 88 -13.85 18.41 -5.37
N ARG A 89 -13.23 19.58 -5.18
CA ARG A 89 -11.88 19.90 -5.65
C ARG A 89 -11.06 20.55 -4.54
N ALA A 90 -9.82 20.15 -4.42
CA ALA A 90 -8.91 20.77 -3.45
C ALA A 90 -8.61 22.22 -3.84
N ASP A 91 -8.92 23.16 -2.94
CA ASP A 91 -8.64 24.59 -3.08
C ASP A 91 -7.63 25.12 -2.06
N LYS A 92 -7.31 24.32 -1.02
CA LYS A 92 -6.28 24.62 -0.04
C LYS A 92 -5.28 23.48 0.08
N ILE A 93 -3.98 23.81 0.11
CA ILE A 93 -2.89 22.86 0.22
C ILE A 93 -1.95 23.32 1.33
N THR A 94 -1.74 22.45 2.30
CA THR A 94 -0.79 22.66 3.40
C THR A 94 0.36 21.65 3.31
N VAL A 95 1.58 22.09 3.51
CA VAL A 95 2.75 21.20 3.66
C VAL A 95 2.85 20.84 5.13
N PHE A 96 2.45 19.63 5.48
CA PHE A 96 2.53 19.11 6.85
C PHE A 96 3.97 18.78 7.25
N TYR A 97 4.73 18.20 6.33
CA TYR A 97 6.15 17.88 6.55
C TYR A 97 6.91 17.88 5.23
N GLN A 98 8.14 18.39 5.24
CA GLN A 98 9.06 18.31 4.10
C GLN A 98 10.48 18.13 4.59
N ASN A 99 11.14 17.06 4.16
CA ASN A 99 12.53 16.79 4.56
C ASN A 99 13.14 15.71 3.65
N PRO A 100 14.45 15.75 3.36
CA PRO A 100 15.15 14.69 2.66
C PRO A 100 15.14 13.31 3.34
N ASP A 101 14.81 13.24 4.63
CA ASP A 101 14.72 11.98 5.37
C ASP A 101 13.48 11.14 5.00
N ILE A 102 12.56 11.68 4.19
CA ILE A 102 11.45 10.95 3.59
C ILE A 102 11.57 10.86 2.06
N ASP A 103 12.75 11.08 1.48
CA ASP A 103 12.94 10.98 0.03
C ASP A 103 12.53 9.59 -0.50
N GLY A 104 11.68 9.59 -1.54
CA GLY A 104 11.06 8.39 -2.06
C GLY A 104 9.95 7.85 -1.14
N VAL A 105 9.27 8.72 -0.39
CA VAL A 105 8.17 8.34 0.52
C VAL A 105 7.19 7.37 -0.14
N HIS A 106 6.81 6.30 0.58
CA HIS A 106 5.95 5.24 0.06
C HIS A 106 4.56 5.22 0.71
N GLY A 107 4.42 5.67 1.95
CA GLY A 107 3.16 5.60 2.66
C GLY A 107 2.91 6.74 3.64
N VAL A 108 1.65 7.05 3.85
CA VAL A 108 1.14 7.94 4.89
C VAL A 108 -0.10 7.32 5.51
N CYS A 109 -0.18 7.37 6.85
CA CYS A 109 -1.36 6.99 7.62
C CYS A 109 -1.61 8.06 8.67
N VAL A 110 -2.83 8.57 8.75
CA VAL A 110 -3.20 9.71 9.60
C VAL A 110 -3.99 9.23 10.80
N LEU A 111 -3.63 9.71 11.99
CA LEU A 111 -4.32 9.41 13.23
C LEU A 111 -4.43 10.67 14.10
N GLY A 112 -5.55 11.39 13.99
CA GLY A 112 -5.79 12.65 14.67
C GLY A 112 -4.73 13.70 14.28
N ASN A 113 -3.92 14.14 15.26
CA ASN A 113 -2.84 15.09 15.04
C ASN A 113 -1.48 14.45 14.68
N LYS A 114 -1.49 13.19 14.25
CA LYS A 114 -0.28 12.43 13.93
C LYS A 114 -0.34 11.89 12.51
N ALA A 115 0.83 11.81 11.89
CA ALA A 115 1.03 11.05 10.67
C ALA A 115 2.15 10.04 10.84
N ILE A 116 1.88 8.78 10.51
CA ILE A 116 2.89 7.74 10.37
C ILE A 116 3.30 7.74 8.91
N VAL A 117 4.59 7.91 8.65
CA VAL A 117 5.14 8.05 7.31
C VAL A 117 6.19 6.99 7.07
N SER A 118 6.08 6.27 5.98
CA SER A 118 7.10 5.30 5.56
C SER A 118 7.92 5.85 4.39
N ALA A 119 9.23 5.76 4.51
CA ALA A 119 10.20 5.94 3.45
C ALA A 119 10.95 4.61 3.22
N PRO A 120 11.73 4.45 2.13
CA PRO A 120 12.37 3.17 1.84
C PRO A 120 13.18 2.57 2.99
N ASP A 121 13.80 3.40 3.82
CA ASP A 121 14.70 2.98 4.87
C ASP A 121 14.20 3.28 6.30
N ARG A 122 12.97 3.78 6.47
CA ARG A 122 12.45 4.13 7.81
C ARG A 122 10.94 4.27 7.90
N ILE A 123 10.44 4.20 9.13
CA ILE A 123 9.08 4.62 9.50
C ILE A 123 9.19 5.71 10.56
N LEU A 124 8.53 6.84 10.31
CA LEU A 124 8.49 8.00 11.18
C LEU A 124 7.09 8.18 11.77
N LEU A 125 7.03 8.58 13.03
CA LEU A 125 5.86 9.18 13.65
C LEU A 125 6.08 10.69 13.72
N LEU A 126 5.28 11.45 13.00
CA LEU A 126 5.23 12.89 12.98
C LEU A 126 4.04 13.36 13.83
N THR A 127 4.19 14.42 14.58
CA THR A 127 3.09 14.95 15.41
C THR A 127 3.03 16.46 15.29
N ASP A 128 1.85 16.97 15.00
CA ASP A 128 1.46 18.37 15.17
C ASP A 128 0.98 18.52 16.62
N THR A 129 1.65 19.38 17.40
CA THR A 129 1.38 19.55 18.84
C THR A 129 0.60 20.82 19.16
N ASP A 130 0.55 21.77 18.25
CA ASP A 130 -0.11 23.07 18.44
C ASP A 130 -1.34 23.30 17.51
N GLY A 131 -1.56 22.38 16.54
CA GLY A 131 -2.75 22.38 15.68
C GLY A 131 -2.65 23.30 14.47
N ASP A 132 -1.41 23.63 14.03
CA ASP A 132 -1.18 24.50 12.87
C ASP A 132 -1.12 23.75 11.53
N ASP A 133 -1.42 22.45 11.54
CA ASP A 133 -1.32 21.50 10.41
C ASP A 133 0.13 21.33 9.92
N LYS A 134 1.12 21.42 10.83
CA LYS A 134 2.53 21.10 10.56
C LYS A 134 3.11 20.20 11.64
N ALA A 135 4.07 19.38 11.26
CA ALA A 135 4.75 18.50 12.20
C ALA A 135 5.78 19.24 13.02
N ASP A 136 5.58 19.33 14.35
CA ASP A 136 6.54 19.91 15.30
C ASP A 136 7.55 18.89 15.79
N THR A 137 7.13 17.64 15.91
CA THR A 137 7.98 16.58 16.46
C THR A 137 8.06 15.39 15.51
N LYS A 138 9.20 14.70 15.60
CA LYS A 138 9.51 13.52 14.80
C LYS A 138 10.14 12.44 15.67
N LYS A 139 9.58 11.22 15.58
CA LYS A 139 10.15 10.03 16.20
C LYS A 139 10.39 8.96 15.15
N VAL A 140 11.58 8.35 15.12
CA VAL A 140 11.86 7.15 14.31
C VAL A 140 11.28 5.94 15.05
N LEU A 141 10.34 5.25 14.43
CA LEU A 141 9.79 3.99 14.95
C LEU A 141 10.68 2.82 14.57
N PHE A 142 11.04 2.77 13.27
CA PHE A 142 11.89 1.73 12.70
C PHE A 142 12.83 2.31 11.66
N THR A 143 13.97 1.64 11.48
CA THR A 143 14.83 1.79 10.31
C THR A 143 14.90 0.47 9.55
N GLY A 144 15.04 0.55 8.23
CA GLY A 144 15.28 -0.57 7.33
C GLY A 144 16.68 -0.46 6.72
N LYS A 145 17.14 -1.53 6.13
CA LYS A 145 18.37 -1.53 5.34
C LYS A 145 18.04 -1.96 3.93
N VAL A 146 18.04 -1.01 3.02
CA VAL A 146 17.78 -1.26 1.60
C VAL A 146 18.95 -1.99 0.97
N MET A 147 18.70 -3.13 0.34
CA MET A 147 19.68 -3.89 -0.43
C MET A 147 19.67 -3.39 -1.88
N ASN A 148 20.85 -3.15 -2.46
CA ASN A 148 20.99 -2.68 -3.84
C ASN A 148 20.19 -1.41 -4.18
N PRO A 149 20.39 -0.31 -3.45
CA PRO A 149 19.61 0.90 -3.66
C PRO A 149 19.91 1.57 -5.00
N VAL A 150 18.88 2.13 -5.64
CA VAL A 150 19.00 3.06 -6.77
C VAL A 150 18.91 4.48 -6.22
N ASN A 151 19.96 5.28 -6.37
CA ASN A 151 20.05 6.64 -5.76
C ASN A 151 19.76 6.67 -4.26
N GLY A 152 20.11 5.59 -3.53
CA GLY A 152 19.83 5.44 -2.11
C GLY A 152 18.42 4.98 -1.76
N GLN A 153 17.60 4.65 -2.75
CA GLN A 153 16.20 4.22 -2.61
C GLN A 153 15.97 2.91 -3.36
N HIS A 154 14.95 2.19 -2.94
CA HIS A 154 14.46 1.00 -3.64
C HIS A 154 12.97 0.82 -3.41
N ASP A 155 12.27 0.52 -4.50
CA ASP A 155 10.83 0.27 -4.54
C ASP A 155 10.38 -1.09 -3.97
N HIS A 156 11.31 -1.90 -3.46
CA HIS A 156 11.04 -3.14 -2.73
C HIS A 156 11.54 -3.04 -1.28
N ALA A 157 11.50 -1.86 -0.72
CA ALA A 157 11.92 -1.57 0.66
C ALA A 157 10.72 -1.52 1.61
N ILE A 158 10.71 -0.62 2.59
CA ILE A 158 9.53 -0.39 3.43
C ILE A 158 8.47 0.34 2.59
N HIS A 159 7.23 -0.15 2.63
CA HIS A 159 6.11 0.35 1.84
C HIS A 159 5.03 1.03 2.69
N ALA A 160 3.77 0.96 2.23
CA ALA A 160 2.65 1.60 2.87
C ALA A 160 2.44 1.16 4.32
N VAL A 161 1.89 2.04 5.10
CA VAL A 161 1.54 1.84 6.51
C VAL A 161 0.07 2.20 6.70
N MET A 162 -0.64 1.44 7.52
CA MET A 162 -2.02 1.70 7.88
C MET A 162 -2.28 1.43 9.37
N PHE A 163 -3.38 1.98 9.87
CA PHE A 163 -3.88 1.73 11.22
C PHE A 163 -5.04 0.74 11.16
N GLY A 164 -4.93 -0.34 11.90
CA GLY A 164 -5.94 -1.41 11.90
C GLY A 164 -7.05 -1.20 12.93
N PRO A 165 -8.15 -1.96 12.83
CA PRO A 165 -9.31 -1.86 13.72
C PRO A 165 -8.97 -2.28 15.17
N ASP A 166 -7.88 -2.99 15.37
CA ASP A 166 -7.38 -3.41 16.69
C ASP A 166 -6.50 -2.33 17.38
N GLY A 167 -6.40 -1.15 16.78
CA GLY A 167 -5.60 -0.04 17.31
C GLY A 167 -4.09 -0.16 17.06
N ARG A 168 -3.66 -1.04 16.17
CA ARG A 168 -2.26 -1.31 15.85
C ARG A 168 -1.87 -0.80 14.48
N LEU A 169 -0.56 -0.64 14.28
CA LEU A 169 0.01 -0.36 12.97
C LEU A 169 0.25 -1.65 12.20
N TYR A 170 -0.12 -1.61 10.93
CA TYR A 170 0.19 -2.61 9.92
C TYR A 170 1.03 -1.97 8.83
N PHE A 171 2.08 -2.64 8.42
CA PHE A 171 2.91 -2.21 7.31
C PHE A 171 3.61 -3.40 6.67
N ASN A 172 4.22 -3.14 5.54
CA ASN A 172 4.96 -4.18 4.85
C ASN A 172 6.29 -3.65 4.30
N PHE A 173 7.15 -4.58 3.95
CA PHE A 173 8.32 -4.31 3.15
C PHE A 173 8.55 -5.43 2.14
N GLY A 174 9.19 -5.07 1.02
CA GLY A 174 9.51 -6.00 -0.04
C GLY A 174 10.85 -6.71 0.14
N ASN A 175 11.17 -7.59 -0.79
CA ASN A 175 12.30 -8.51 -0.72
C ASN A 175 13.70 -7.85 -0.73
N PHE A 176 13.79 -6.55 -1.01
CA PHE A 176 15.06 -5.82 -0.93
C PHE A 176 15.29 -5.09 0.39
N ASN A 177 14.43 -5.27 1.38
CA ASN A 177 14.72 -4.84 2.74
C ASN A 177 15.38 -5.96 3.54
N ALA A 178 16.55 -5.69 4.11
CA ALA A 178 17.31 -6.70 4.85
C ALA A 178 16.69 -7.04 6.22
N GLY A 179 15.80 -6.19 6.74
CA GLY A 179 15.15 -6.36 8.04
C GLY A 179 14.79 -5.02 8.67
N LEU A 180 14.42 -5.07 9.95
CA LEU A 180 14.03 -3.89 10.73
C LEU A 180 14.95 -3.72 11.96
N TRP A 181 15.28 -2.46 12.24
CA TRP A 181 16.06 -2.04 13.41
C TRP A 181 15.33 -0.94 14.17
N ARG A 182 15.61 -0.84 15.44
CA ARG A 182 15.24 0.30 16.29
C ARG A 182 16.11 1.52 15.99
N ALA A 183 15.70 2.68 16.47
CA ALA A 183 16.50 3.90 16.34
C ALA A 183 17.89 3.81 16.99
N ASP A 184 18.06 2.96 18.01
CA ASP A 184 19.33 2.68 18.69
C ASP A 184 20.23 1.67 17.92
N GLY A 185 19.79 1.20 16.76
CA GLY A 185 20.50 0.24 15.93
C GLY A 185 20.31 -1.23 16.35
N SER A 186 19.54 -1.53 17.39
CA SER A 186 19.22 -2.91 17.78
C SER A 186 18.29 -3.55 16.76
N LEU A 187 18.53 -4.83 16.43
CA LEU A 187 17.67 -5.60 15.53
C LEU A 187 16.30 -5.85 16.18
N VAL A 188 15.25 -5.57 15.44
CA VAL A 188 13.88 -5.84 15.90
C VAL A 188 13.69 -7.35 16.02
N ARG A 189 13.06 -7.74 17.13
CA ARG A 189 12.57 -9.11 17.34
C ARG A 189 11.07 -9.09 17.47
N ASP A 190 10.44 -10.15 16.95
CA ASP A 190 9.00 -10.35 17.11
C ASP A 190 8.65 -10.79 18.54
N VAL A 191 7.34 -10.93 18.81
CA VAL A 191 6.83 -11.37 20.12
C VAL A 191 7.29 -12.79 20.51
N PHE A 192 7.78 -13.57 19.57
CA PHE A 192 8.33 -14.91 19.79
C PHE A 192 9.86 -14.91 19.97
N GLY A 193 10.50 -13.74 19.87
CA GLY A 193 11.95 -13.57 19.99
C GLY A 193 12.71 -13.77 18.67
N ASN A 194 12.05 -14.03 17.55
CA ASN A 194 12.69 -14.21 16.26
C ASN A 194 13.18 -12.88 15.68
N PRO A 195 14.33 -12.85 15.00
CA PRO A 195 14.79 -11.64 14.31
C PRO A 195 13.90 -11.32 13.11
N VAL A 196 13.44 -10.07 13.01
CA VAL A 196 12.65 -9.58 11.86
C VAL A 196 13.63 -9.16 10.76
N ASN A 197 14.11 -10.15 10.02
CA ASN A 197 15.07 -9.92 8.94
C ASN A 197 14.97 -11.00 7.84
N ASN A 198 15.59 -10.69 6.70
CA ASN A 198 15.64 -11.57 5.54
C ASN A 198 16.81 -12.58 5.64
N SER A 199 16.85 -13.38 6.71
CA SER A 199 17.93 -14.36 6.96
C SER A 199 17.51 -15.81 6.70
N ARG A 200 16.21 -16.05 6.42
CA ARG A 200 15.60 -17.37 6.33
C ARG A 200 15.62 -18.15 7.66
N LYS A 201 15.61 -17.41 8.80
CA LYS A 201 15.65 -17.98 10.16
C LYS A 201 14.81 -17.12 11.13
N PRO A 202 13.48 -17.27 11.18
CA PRO A 202 12.63 -18.09 10.29
C PRO A 202 12.18 -17.38 9.01
N TYR A 203 12.26 -16.04 8.94
CA TYR A 203 11.65 -15.23 7.90
C TYR A 203 12.56 -14.98 6.70
N GLN A 204 11.96 -14.84 5.54
CA GLN A 204 12.65 -14.48 4.30
C GLN A 204 11.79 -13.58 3.42
N GLU A 205 12.47 -12.80 2.56
CA GLU A 205 11.90 -11.94 1.53
C GLU A 205 10.96 -10.85 2.10
N GLY A 206 9.92 -10.44 1.37
CA GLY A 206 8.96 -9.45 1.83
C GLY A 206 8.09 -9.95 2.99
N MET A 207 7.68 -9.04 3.86
CA MET A 207 6.91 -9.37 5.07
C MET A 207 5.75 -8.40 5.28
N VAL A 208 4.71 -8.90 5.96
CA VAL A 208 3.63 -8.10 6.58
C VAL A 208 3.87 -8.07 8.06
N ILE A 209 3.86 -6.89 8.63
CA ILE A 209 4.19 -6.61 10.04
C ILE A 209 2.99 -5.95 10.71
N ARG A 210 2.75 -6.34 11.97
CA ARG A 210 1.85 -5.64 12.90
C ARG A 210 2.64 -5.24 14.14
N CYS A 211 2.34 -4.08 14.71
CA CYS A 211 2.93 -3.65 15.98
C CYS A 211 2.06 -2.63 16.70
N GLU A 212 2.35 -2.36 17.97
CA GLU A 212 1.76 -1.22 18.68
C GLU A 212 2.19 0.12 18.04
N LEU A 213 1.42 1.19 18.31
CA LEU A 213 1.69 2.53 17.77
C LEU A 213 3.07 3.09 18.16
N ASP A 214 3.63 2.65 19.27
CA ASP A 214 4.98 3.03 19.73
C ASP A 214 6.09 2.18 19.08
N GLY A 215 5.73 1.20 18.25
CA GLY A 215 6.61 0.24 17.60
C GLY A 215 6.90 -1.01 18.44
N SER A 216 6.34 -1.17 19.65
CA SER A 216 6.49 -2.38 20.47
C SER A 216 5.64 -3.55 19.96
N LYS A 217 5.80 -4.73 20.55
CA LYS A 217 5.05 -5.96 20.25
C LYS A 217 4.97 -6.28 18.75
N VAL A 218 6.10 -6.32 18.11
CA VAL A 218 6.18 -6.62 16.68
C VAL A 218 5.80 -8.07 16.40
N GLU A 219 4.94 -8.28 15.39
CA GLU A 219 4.55 -9.59 14.89
C GLU A 219 4.80 -9.63 13.37
N VAL A 220 5.31 -10.75 12.87
CA VAL A 220 5.39 -11.03 11.43
C VAL A 220 4.17 -11.86 11.05
N LEU A 221 3.19 -11.24 10.40
CA LEU A 221 1.91 -11.87 10.06
C LEU A 221 1.96 -12.67 8.76
N GLY A 222 2.90 -12.36 7.88
CA GLY A 222 3.12 -13.10 6.66
C GLY A 222 4.50 -12.80 6.12
N TYR A 223 5.10 -13.76 5.41
CA TYR A 223 6.45 -13.61 4.87
C TYR A 223 6.60 -14.28 3.51
N ASN A 224 7.77 -14.08 2.90
CA ASN A 224 8.10 -14.65 1.60
C ASN A 224 7.26 -14.07 0.45
N PHE A 225 6.97 -12.76 0.54
CA PHE A 225 6.46 -11.97 -0.56
C PHE A 225 7.62 -11.40 -1.40
N ARG A 226 7.32 -10.87 -2.57
CA ARG A 226 8.33 -10.20 -3.39
C ARG A 226 8.31 -8.68 -3.19
N ASN A 227 7.31 -8.02 -3.73
CA ASN A 227 7.16 -6.58 -3.70
C ASN A 227 5.71 -6.23 -3.31
N ASN A 228 5.36 -6.69 -2.13
CA ASN A 228 4.09 -6.44 -1.49
C ASN A 228 3.97 -4.96 -1.13
N TRP A 229 3.08 -4.24 -1.83
CA TRP A 229 3.02 -2.79 -1.73
C TRP A 229 2.19 -2.31 -0.55
N GLU A 230 0.96 -2.78 -0.43
CA GLU A 230 0.06 -2.34 0.63
C GLU A 230 -0.71 -3.53 1.21
N VAL A 231 -0.79 -3.57 2.53
CA VAL A 231 -1.71 -4.42 3.27
C VAL A 231 -2.91 -3.59 3.69
N THR A 232 -4.11 -4.12 3.56
CA THR A 232 -5.34 -3.54 4.15
C THR A 232 -5.96 -4.52 5.11
N VAL A 233 -6.62 -3.99 6.14
CA VAL A 233 -7.30 -4.75 7.20
C VAL A 233 -8.72 -4.24 7.29
N ASP A 234 -9.71 -5.12 7.10
CA ASP A 234 -11.11 -4.76 7.28
C ASP A 234 -11.50 -4.64 8.75
N SER A 235 -12.71 -4.17 9.04
CA SER A 235 -13.20 -3.97 10.42
C SER A 235 -13.33 -5.26 11.22
N PHE A 236 -13.24 -6.42 10.58
CA PHE A 236 -13.24 -7.75 11.21
C PHE A 236 -11.84 -8.32 11.42
N GLY A 237 -10.81 -7.62 10.98
CA GLY A 237 -9.41 -8.05 11.09
C GLY A 237 -8.93 -8.92 9.94
N THR A 238 -9.71 -9.08 8.86
CA THR A 238 -9.28 -9.80 7.67
C THR A 238 -8.28 -8.96 6.89
N MET A 239 -7.16 -9.57 6.51
CA MET A 239 -6.08 -8.87 5.84
C MET A 239 -5.99 -9.25 4.36
N TRP A 240 -5.76 -8.23 3.53
CA TRP A 240 -5.57 -8.38 2.10
C TRP A 240 -4.33 -7.62 1.64
N GLN A 241 -3.71 -8.07 0.57
CA GLN A 241 -2.46 -7.46 0.10
C GLN A 241 -2.22 -7.66 -1.37
N SER A 242 -1.70 -6.62 -2.02
CA SER A 242 -1.17 -6.68 -3.38
C SER A 242 0.32 -7.08 -3.39
N ASP A 243 0.77 -7.82 -4.40
CA ASP A 243 2.17 -8.23 -4.54
C ASP A 243 2.60 -8.27 -6.02
N ASN A 244 3.65 -7.53 -6.33
CA ASN A 244 4.14 -7.33 -7.69
C ASN A 244 5.14 -8.43 -8.09
N ASP A 245 4.98 -8.96 -9.29
CA ASP A 245 5.90 -9.91 -9.91
C ASP A 245 7.15 -9.24 -10.52
N ASN A 246 7.94 -9.96 -11.27
CA ASN A 246 9.09 -9.43 -12.01
C ASN A 246 8.92 -9.49 -13.53
N GLY A 247 7.75 -9.18 -14.04
CA GLY A 247 7.43 -9.14 -15.46
C GLY A 247 6.99 -10.49 -16.03
N SER A 248 6.55 -11.42 -15.19
CA SER A 248 6.05 -12.75 -15.59
C SER A 248 4.53 -12.81 -15.78
N SER A 249 3.83 -11.68 -15.74
CA SER A 249 2.36 -11.58 -15.76
C SER A 249 1.71 -12.32 -14.59
N SER A 250 2.32 -12.23 -13.41
CA SER A 250 1.95 -12.99 -12.21
C SER A 250 1.66 -12.09 -11.01
N CYS A 251 1.51 -10.77 -11.21
CA CYS A 251 1.07 -9.88 -10.12
C CYS A 251 -0.20 -10.46 -9.48
N ARG A 252 -0.31 -10.32 -8.17
CA ARG A 252 -1.35 -11.02 -7.40
C ARG A 252 -1.94 -10.17 -6.29
N VAL A 253 -3.12 -10.57 -5.85
CA VAL A 253 -3.72 -10.19 -4.58
C VAL A 253 -3.81 -11.43 -3.70
N ASN A 254 -3.56 -11.27 -2.41
CA ASN A 254 -3.58 -12.32 -1.42
C ASN A 254 -4.56 -12.00 -0.29
N PHE A 255 -5.23 -13.03 0.20
CA PHE A 255 -5.69 -13.09 1.58
C PHE A 255 -4.48 -13.33 2.46
N VAL A 256 -4.24 -12.47 3.45
CA VAL A 256 -3.11 -12.63 4.37
C VAL A 256 -3.57 -13.44 5.58
N MET A 257 -3.25 -14.73 5.57
CA MET A 257 -3.42 -15.61 6.71
C MET A 257 -2.25 -15.42 7.67
N GLU A 258 -2.53 -15.22 8.95
CA GLU A 258 -1.49 -15.00 9.97
C GLU A 258 -0.44 -16.12 9.95
N TYR A 259 0.83 -15.71 9.97
CA TYR A 259 2.02 -16.55 9.92
C TYR A 259 2.21 -17.34 8.61
N GLY A 260 1.51 -16.94 7.55
CA GLY A 260 1.55 -17.60 6.25
C GLY A 260 2.87 -17.39 5.49
N ASN A 261 3.27 -18.43 4.75
CA ASN A 261 4.34 -18.39 3.75
C ASN A 261 3.74 -18.15 2.37
N TYR A 262 4.19 -17.08 1.66
CA TYR A 262 3.61 -16.66 0.37
C TYR A 262 4.45 -17.05 -0.85
N GLY A 263 5.50 -17.85 -0.64
CA GLY A 263 6.13 -18.66 -1.68
C GLY A 263 6.89 -17.91 -2.77
N TYR A 264 7.38 -16.70 -2.57
CA TYR A 264 8.25 -16.06 -3.57
C TYR A 264 9.57 -16.82 -3.77
N ARG A 265 10.07 -17.42 -2.71
CA ARG A 265 11.22 -18.34 -2.73
C ARG A 265 10.85 -19.70 -2.15
N ASP A 266 11.52 -20.74 -2.60
CA ASP A 266 11.46 -22.04 -1.92
C ASP A 266 11.92 -21.87 -0.48
N GLU A 267 11.10 -22.27 0.48
CA GLU A 267 11.37 -22.06 1.90
C GLU A 267 12.61 -22.79 2.40
N ARG A 268 12.84 -23.99 1.90
CA ARG A 268 13.93 -24.85 2.35
C ARG A 268 15.27 -24.49 1.74
N THR A 269 15.30 -24.21 0.44
CA THR A 269 16.53 -23.99 -0.32
C THR A 269 16.80 -22.51 -0.63
N GLY A 270 15.75 -21.66 -0.63
CA GLY A 270 15.82 -20.28 -1.09
C GLY A 270 15.85 -20.15 -2.62
N ALA A 271 15.61 -21.24 -3.34
CA ALA A 271 15.62 -21.25 -4.81
C ALA A 271 14.54 -20.31 -5.38
N ASP A 272 14.84 -19.65 -6.48
CA ASP A 272 13.87 -18.85 -7.20
C ASP A 272 13.00 -19.71 -8.14
N TYR A 273 11.95 -19.09 -8.68
CA TYR A 273 10.96 -19.75 -9.55
C TYR A 273 11.54 -20.31 -10.87
N ARG A 274 12.74 -19.91 -11.26
CA ARG A 274 13.44 -20.40 -12.46
C ARG A 274 14.25 -21.64 -12.18
N SER A 275 14.59 -21.88 -10.90
CA SER A 275 15.39 -23.01 -10.49
C SER A 275 14.59 -24.32 -10.64
N LYS A 276 15.20 -25.34 -11.26
CA LYS A 276 14.58 -26.64 -11.41
C LYS A 276 14.38 -27.30 -10.03
N ARG A 277 13.19 -27.79 -9.74
CA ARG A 277 12.79 -28.37 -8.46
C ARG A 277 11.70 -29.43 -8.62
N THR A 278 11.45 -30.19 -7.56
CA THR A 278 10.54 -31.33 -7.59
C THR A 278 9.07 -30.92 -7.83
N ASN A 279 8.58 -29.91 -7.10
CA ASN A 279 7.16 -29.47 -7.16
C ASN A 279 6.94 -28.34 -8.15
N MET A 280 7.70 -28.30 -9.23
CA MET A 280 7.64 -27.19 -10.19
C MET A 280 6.30 -27.19 -10.94
N GLU A 281 5.59 -26.07 -10.85
CA GLU A 281 4.30 -25.86 -11.51
C GLU A 281 4.47 -25.74 -13.04
N ALA A 282 3.40 -26.09 -13.77
CA ALA A 282 3.43 -26.04 -15.23
C ALA A 282 3.45 -24.59 -15.77
N THR A 283 2.72 -23.67 -15.13
CA THR A 283 2.61 -22.29 -15.61
C THR A 283 3.57 -21.35 -14.88
N MET A 284 4.06 -20.32 -15.55
CA MET A 284 4.95 -19.32 -14.99
C MET A 284 4.29 -18.57 -13.83
N GLN A 285 3.01 -18.24 -13.94
CA GLN A 285 2.24 -17.55 -12.92
C GLN A 285 2.24 -18.29 -11.58
N ARG A 286 2.14 -19.61 -11.62
CA ARG A 286 2.18 -20.45 -10.42
C ARG A 286 3.61 -20.67 -9.95
N ARG A 287 4.55 -20.89 -10.88
CA ARG A 287 5.98 -21.04 -10.54
C ARG A 287 6.53 -19.86 -9.77
N MET A 288 6.12 -18.65 -10.18
CA MET A 288 6.56 -17.41 -9.53
C MET A 288 6.33 -17.44 -8.02
N TRP A 289 5.25 -18.09 -7.58
CA TRP A 289 4.78 -18.10 -6.21
C TRP A 289 4.85 -19.48 -5.53
N HIS A 290 5.53 -20.44 -6.12
CA HIS A 290 5.75 -21.79 -5.54
C HIS A 290 4.47 -22.46 -5.02
N GLN A 291 3.38 -22.36 -5.81
CA GLN A 291 2.02 -22.73 -5.36
C GLN A 291 1.81 -24.24 -5.11
N ASN A 292 2.72 -25.11 -5.56
CA ASN A 292 2.68 -26.54 -5.26
C ASN A 292 3.55 -26.93 -4.05
N ASP A 293 4.26 -25.98 -3.44
CA ASP A 293 5.12 -26.29 -2.30
C ASP A 293 4.26 -26.41 -1.03
N PRO A 294 4.52 -27.41 -0.17
CA PRO A 294 3.79 -27.55 1.08
C PRO A 294 3.91 -26.31 1.97
N GLY A 295 2.78 -25.86 2.54
CA GLY A 295 2.74 -24.71 3.44
C GLY A 295 2.68 -23.34 2.75
N VAL A 296 2.72 -23.30 1.42
CA VAL A 296 2.51 -22.03 0.68
C VAL A 296 1.03 -21.70 0.63
N VAL A 297 0.67 -20.49 1.09
CA VAL A 297 -0.69 -19.97 1.03
C VAL A 297 -1.08 -19.70 -0.42
N PRO A 298 -2.24 -20.20 -0.89
CA PRO A 298 -2.70 -19.96 -2.25
C PRO A 298 -2.91 -18.46 -2.57
N ASN A 299 -2.62 -18.08 -3.82
CA ASN A 299 -3.00 -16.75 -4.31
C ASN A 299 -4.54 -16.61 -4.30
N LEU A 300 -5.04 -15.46 -3.86
CA LEU A 300 -6.46 -15.14 -4.02
C LEU A 300 -6.78 -14.90 -5.50
N LEU A 301 -6.04 -14.01 -6.14
CA LEU A 301 -6.16 -13.64 -7.54
C LEU A 301 -4.79 -13.44 -8.19
N ILE A 302 -4.64 -13.87 -9.43
CA ILE A 302 -3.58 -13.42 -10.33
C ILE A 302 -4.17 -12.30 -11.20
N THR A 303 -3.66 -11.08 -11.01
CA THR A 303 -4.11 -9.89 -11.74
C THR A 303 -3.40 -9.70 -13.08
N GLY A 304 -2.32 -10.44 -13.31
CA GLY A 304 -1.56 -10.43 -14.55
C GLY A 304 -0.37 -9.47 -14.52
N SER A 305 -0.05 -8.85 -15.65
CA SER A 305 0.98 -7.80 -15.71
C SER A 305 0.45 -6.51 -15.16
N GLY A 306 1.28 -5.79 -14.40
CA GLY A 306 0.87 -4.51 -13.87
C GLY A 306 1.89 -3.95 -12.88
N ALA A 307 1.42 -3.04 -12.06
CA ALA A 307 2.15 -2.45 -10.95
C ALA A 307 1.17 -2.23 -9.80
N PRO A 308 0.77 -3.29 -9.09
CA PRO A 308 -0.19 -3.20 -8.00
C PRO A 308 0.29 -2.22 -6.94
N THR A 309 -0.62 -1.35 -6.51
CA THR A 309 -0.36 -0.30 -5.52
C THR A 309 -1.37 -0.36 -4.39
N GLY A 310 -2.09 0.73 -4.14
CA GLY A 310 -3.05 0.84 -3.06
C GLY A 310 -4.18 -0.20 -3.13
N ILE A 311 -4.52 -0.74 -1.99
CA ILE A 311 -5.65 -1.63 -1.80
C ILE A 311 -6.37 -1.24 -0.50
N LEU A 312 -7.69 -1.17 -0.52
CA LEU A 312 -8.53 -0.93 0.65
C LEU A 312 -9.76 -1.82 0.62
N VAL A 313 -10.40 -2.06 1.77
CA VAL A 313 -11.77 -2.60 1.83
C VAL A 313 -12.72 -1.43 2.00
N TYR A 314 -13.67 -1.28 1.08
CA TYR A 314 -14.65 -0.22 1.16
C TYR A 314 -15.82 -0.63 2.05
N GLU A 315 -15.87 -0.12 3.26
CA GLU A 315 -16.91 -0.43 4.26
C GLU A 315 -17.94 0.69 4.43
N GLY A 316 -17.89 1.72 3.58
CA GLY A 316 -18.88 2.80 3.55
C GLY A 316 -20.15 2.45 2.77
N ASP A 317 -21.08 3.39 2.72
CA ASP A 317 -22.40 3.23 2.09
C ASP A 317 -22.66 4.16 0.89
N LEU A 318 -21.69 5.01 0.52
CA LEU A 318 -21.82 5.96 -0.60
C LEU A 318 -21.67 5.28 -1.97
N LEU A 319 -20.80 4.28 -2.09
CA LEU A 319 -20.69 3.51 -3.33
C LEU A 319 -21.92 2.62 -3.55
N PRO A 320 -22.26 2.30 -4.81
CA PRO A 320 -23.29 1.32 -5.14
C PRO A 320 -23.07 -0.02 -4.41
N GLU A 321 -24.16 -0.68 -4.09
CA GLU A 321 -24.20 -1.92 -3.30
C GLU A 321 -23.16 -2.98 -3.74
N PRO A 322 -22.92 -3.26 -5.04
CA PRO A 322 -21.94 -4.25 -5.45
C PRO A 322 -20.49 -3.98 -5.03
N PHE A 323 -20.17 -2.76 -4.60
CA PHE A 323 -18.82 -2.37 -4.19
C PHE A 323 -18.64 -2.31 -2.66
N ARG A 324 -19.74 -2.43 -1.89
CA ARG A 324 -19.69 -2.36 -0.42
C ARG A 324 -19.11 -3.63 0.16
N GLY A 325 -18.22 -3.49 1.14
CA GLY A 325 -17.50 -4.61 1.74
C GLY A 325 -16.48 -5.27 0.80
N GLN A 326 -16.19 -4.66 -0.37
CA GLN A 326 -15.26 -5.24 -1.34
C GLN A 326 -13.91 -4.56 -1.27
N MET A 327 -12.87 -5.32 -1.63
CA MET A 327 -11.56 -4.73 -1.88
C MET A 327 -11.62 -3.83 -3.11
N ILE A 328 -11.05 -2.62 -3.00
CA ILE A 328 -10.83 -1.71 -4.12
C ILE A 328 -9.32 -1.57 -4.30
N HIS A 329 -8.84 -1.71 -5.51
CA HIS A 329 -7.43 -1.76 -5.83
C HIS A 329 -7.08 -0.90 -7.04
N ALA A 330 -6.06 -0.07 -6.89
CA ALA A 330 -5.50 0.72 -7.98
C ALA A 330 -4.37 -0.03 -8.67
N GLU A 331 -4.45 -0.15 -10.00
CA GLU A 331 -3.45 -0.82 -10.83
C GLU A 331 -2.96 0.12 -11.94
N PRO A 332 -2.01 1.02 -11.63
CA PRO A 332 -1.56 2.05 -12.57
C PRO A 332 -0.83 1.48 -13.79
N GLY A 333 -0.21 0.31 -13.69
CA GLY A 333 0.41 -0.35 -14.84
C GLY A 333 -0.58 -0.79 -15.91
N ARG A 334 -1.86 -0.88 -15.55
CA ARG A 334 -2.99 -1.24 -16.43
C ARG A 334 -4.01 -0.12 -16.61
N ASN A 335 -3.78 1.03 -15.96
CA ASN A 335 -4.68 2.19 -15.98
C ASN A 335 -6.12 1.83 -15.55
N VAL A 336 -6.26 1.15 -14.41
CA VAL A 336 -7.55 0.65 -13.95
C VAL A 336 -7.66 0.71 -12.43
N VAL A 337 -8.88 0.91 -11.95
CA VAL A 337 -9.29 0.65 -10.57
C VAL A 337 -10.27 -0.52 -10.58
N TRP A 338 -9.97 -1.55 -9.83
CA TRP A 338 -10.78 -2.75 -9.69
C TRP A 338 -11.47 -2.85 -8.34
N ALA A 339 -12.63 -3.51 -8.32
CA ALA A 339 -13.14 -4.16 -7.13
C ALA A 339 -12.88 -5.67 -7.22
N PHE A 340 -12.64 -6.28 -6.07
CA PHE A 340 -12.47 -7.72 -5.94
C PHE A 340 -13.54 -8.30 -5.01
N PRO A 341 -14.77 -8.59 -5.52
CA PRO A 341 -15.78 -9.29 -4.75
C PRO A 341 -15.23 -10.62 -4.24
N ALA A 342 -15.03 -10.69 -2.92
CA ALA A 342 -14.53 -11.87 -2.25
C ALA A 342 -15.64 -12.60 -1.51
N LYS A 343 -15.55 -13.93 -1.48
CA LYS A 343 -16.44 -14.81 -0.71
C LYS A 343 -15.61 -15.89 -0.03
N GLN A 344 -16.06 -16.31 1.13
CA GLN A 344 -15.42 -17.41 1.86
C GLN A 344 -15.42 -18.69 1.01
N ASP A 345 -14.30 -19.38 0.97
CA ASP A 345 -14.10 -20.63 0.24
C ASP A 345 -13.17 -21.56 1.05
N GLY A 346 -13.76 -22.51 1.73
CA GLY A 346 -13.05 -23.36 2.69
C GLY A 346 -12.46 -22.55 3.85
N ALA A 347 -11.16 -22.71 4.09
CA ALA A 347 -10.41 -21.97 5.11
C ALA A 347 -9.85 -20.64 4.58
N GLY A 348 -10.19 -20.25 3.38
CA GLY A 348 -9.73 -19.03 2.73
C GLY A 348 -10.86 -18.34 1.97
N TYR A 349 -10.51 -17.73 0.85
CA TYR A 349 -11.43 -16.96 0.03
C TYR A 349 -11.21 -17.24 -1.45
N SER A 350 -12.27 -17.03 -2.24
CA SER A 350 -12.22 -16.85 -3.69
C SER A 350 -12.70 -15.46 -4.05
N ALA A 351 -12.22 -14.88 -5.14
CA ALA A 351 -12.61 -13.55 -5.58
C ALA A 351 -12.71 -13.46 -7.10
N SER A 352 -13.42 -12.46 -7.59
CA SER A 352 -13.49 -12.09 -9.01
C SER A 352 -12.98 -10.66 -9.23
N ILE A 353 -12.78 -10.27 -10.47
CA ILE A 353 -12.33 -8.93 -10.85
C ILE A 353 -13.49 -8.18 -11.49
N VAL A 354 -13.79 -6.98 -11.01
CA VAL A 354 -14.80 -6.08 -11.56
C VAL A 354 -14.17 -4.70 -11.79
N ASP A 355 -14.32 -4.14 -12.99
CA ASP A 355 -13.83 -2.80 -13.30
C ASP A 355 -14.69 -1.74 -12.58
N ILE A 356 -14.03 -0.80 -11.90
CA ILE A 356 -14.65 0.40 -11.34
C ILE A 356 -14.40 1.59 -12.28
N VAL A 357 -13.13 1.81 -12.62
CA VAL A 357 -12.68 2.87 -13.53
C VAL A 357 -11.60 2.29 -14.45
N ARG A 358 -11.70 2.63 -15.72
CA ARG A 358 -10.70 2.27 -16.72
C ARG A 358 -10.45 3.41 -17.68
#